data_840cdb861b25a9a4f732f92c5b159d4e
#
_entry.id   840cdb861b25a9a4f732f92c5b159d4e
#
_cell.length_a   1.000
_cell.length_b   1.000
_cell.length_c   1.000
_cell.angle_alpha   90.00
_cell.angle_beta   90.00
_cell.angle_gamma   90.00
#
_symmetry.space_group_name_H-M   'P 1'
#
loop_
_entity.id
_entity.type
_entity.pdbx_description
1 polymer ?
#
loop_
_entity_poly.entity_id
_entity_poly.type
_entity_poly.pdbx_seq_one_letter_code
_entity_poly.pdbx_strand_id
1 'polypeptide(L)'
;MPIGGTQGPLGVSGISEVSLSIGPLALGSTQMGTIGELIELPGLKVTVDRLLYQRLGADQSDKPHSFIYFISIHNQSPVPVTIRGRKWVVTHEDDTVLVVEGDGVVGETPIVPPGGKFSYNSRHIIGTNSAVAEGSYLGVDDAGRRIVVRIPRFRMEVPGAREC
;
A
#
# COMPACT_ATOMS: atom_id res chain seq x y z
N MET A 1 19.86 9.18 -0.46
CA MET A 1 19.36 9.35 -0.50
C MET A 1 18.89 9.17 -0.88
N PRO A 2 18.76 9.13 -1.05
CA PRO A 2 18.04 9.04 -1.35
C PRO A 2 17.37 8.89 -1.60
N ILE A 3 17.25 8.57 -1.51
CA ILE A 3 16.48 8.62 -1.67
C ILE A 3 15.86 8.83 -2.08
N GLY A 4 15.96 8.77 -2.14
CA GLY A 4 15.20 9.14 -2.36
C GLY A 4 14.53 9.24 -2.83
N GLY A 5 14.70 9.17 -2.90
CA GLY A 5 13.95 9.45 -3.07
C GLY A 5 13.24 9.39 -3.46
N THR A 6 13.28 9.21 -3.46
CA THR A 6 12.53 9.32 -3.62
C THR A 6 11.78 9.39 -3.83
N GLN A 7 11.76 9.12 -3.76
CA GLN A 7 11.00 9.26 -3.78
C GLN A 7 10.28 9.51 -3.98
N GLY A 8 10.45 9.32 -4.00
CA GLY A 8 9.72 9.70 -3.95
C GLY A 8 9.00 9.87 -4.36
N PRO A 9 9.09 9.85 -4.53
CA PRO A 9 8.24 10.17 -4.75
C PRO A 9 7.57 10.21 -5.09
N LEU A 10 7.59 9.84 -4.92
CA LEU A 10 6.90 9.97 -5.07
C LEU A 10 6.18 10.14 -5.29
N GLY A 11 6.28 9.89 -5.21
CA GLY A 11 5.50 10.16 -5.16
C GLY A 11 4.79 10.21 -5.33
N VAL A 12 4.79 10.03 -5.22
CA VAL A 12 4.01 10.36 -5.22
C VAL A 12 3.31 10.60 -5.53
N SER A 13 3.30 10.40 -5.55
CA SER A 13 2.51 10.79 -5.79
C SER A 13 1.71 10.79 -6.09
N GLY A 14 1.60 10.58 -6.08
CA GLY A 14 0.69 10.70 -6.29
C GLY A 14 -0.06 10.52 -6.41
N ILE A 15 -0.19 10.49 -6.25
CA ILE A 15 -1.00 10.41 -6.34
C ILE A 15 -1.88 10.38 -6.59
N SER A 16 -2.02 10.31 -6.72
CA SER A 16 -2.85 10.32 -7.02
C SER A 16 -3.68 10.02 -7.15
N GLU A 17 -3.76 9.97 -7.17
CA GLU A 17 -4.54 9.78 -7.33
C GLU A 17 -5.51 9.46 -7.25
N VAL A 18 -5.82 9.48 -7.09
CA VAL A 18 -6.66 9.20 -7.04
C VAL A 18 -7.48 8.84 -7.21
N SER A 19 -7.65 8.72 -7.41
CA SER A 19 -8.43 8.50 -7.62
C SER A 19 -9.34 8.08 -7.53
N LEU A 20 -9.54 7.97 -7.42
CA LEU A 20 -10.39 7.65 -7.35
C LEU A 20 -11.14 7.23 -7.49
N SER A 21 -11.27 7.11 -7.57
CA SER A 21 -12.00 6.80 -7.75
C SER A 21 -12.73 6.29 -7.77
N ILE A 22 -12.95 6.17 -7.81
CA ILE A 22 -13.67 5.78 -7.83
C ILE A 22 -14.15 5.17 -8.01
N GLY A 23 -14.15 4.88 -8.10
CA GLY A 23 -14.64 4.50 -8.24
C GLY A 23 -15.20 3.82 -8.44
N PRO A 24 -15.34 3.79 -8.45
CA PRO A 24 -16.01 3.18 -8.72
C PRO A 24 -16.44 2.60 -9.14
N LEU A 25 -16.48 2.48 -9.19
CA LEU A 25 -16.97 2.13 -9.61
C LEU A 25 -17.10 1.50 -10.12
N ALA A 26 -16.96 1.36 -10.10
CA ALA A 26 -17.13 0.92 -10.51
C ALA A 26 -17.39 0.34 -11.00
N LEU A 27 -17.49 0.27 -11.27
CA LEU A 27 -17.82 -0.23 -11.71
C LEU A 27 -17.78 -0.94 -12.12
N GLY A 28 -17.61 -1.03 -12.09
CA GLY A 28 -17.60 -1.53 -12.42
C GLY A 28 -17.76 -2.44 -12.58
N SER A 29 -17.83 -2.68 -12.64
CA SER A 29 -18.00 -3.37 -12.71
C SER A 29 -18.33 -4.22 -13.15
N THR A 30 -18.56 -4.19 -13.25
CA THR A 30 -19.11 -4.82 -13.82
C THR A 30 -18.81 -5.70 -14.68
N GLN A 31 -18.66 -5.47 -15.42
CA GLN A 31 -18.25 -6.30 -16.31
C GLN A 31 -17.30 -7.15 -15.77
N MET A 32 -17.05 -7.01 -14.78
CA MET A 32 -16.19 -7.66 -14.21
C MET A 32 -16.45 -9.05 -14.14
N GLY A 33 -17.56 -9.50 -14.25
CA GLY A 33 -17.83 -10.89 -14.25
C GLY A 33 -17.11 -11.63 -15.32
N THR A 34 -16.78 -10.96 -16.39
CA THR A 34 -16.13 -11.64 -17.47
C THR A 34 -14.63 -11.69 -17.34
N ILE A 35 -14.10 -11.02 -16.33
CA ILE A 35 -12.70 -10.92 -16.21
C ILE A 35 -12.23 -11.83 -15.17
N GLY A 36 -12.23 -12.85 -15.00
CA GLY A 36 -11.76 -13.72 -13.98
C GLY A 36 -11.79 -13.11 -12.60
N GLU A 37 -12.07 -13.87 -11.64
CA GLU A 37 -12.17 -13.41 -10.28
C GLU A 37 -10.80 -13.23 -9.65
N LEU A 38 -10.76 -12.47 -8.60
CA LEU A 38 -9.56 -12.32 -7.79
C LEU A 38 -9.45 -13.52 -6.86
N ILE A 39 -8.27 -14.08 -6.78
CA ILE A 39 -8.01 -15.29 -6.01
C ILE A 39 -7.05 -14.95 -4.89
N GLU A 40 -7.32 -15.45 -3.70
CA GLU A 40 -6.36 -15.41 -2.61
C GLU A 40 -5.51 -16.66 -2.72
N LEU A 41 -4.24 -16.48 -2.98
CA LEU A 41 -3.34 -17.60 -3.21
C LEU A 41 -2.78 -18.10 -1.89
N PRO A 42 -3.06 -19.35 -1.51
CA PRO A 42 -2.48 -19.89 -0.28
C PRO A 42 -0.96 -19.81 -0.31
N GLY A 43 -0.36 -19.35 0.75
CA GLY A 43 1.08 -19.20 0.83
C GLY A 43 1.59 -17.82 0.46
N LEU A 44 0.77 -16.98 -0.13
CA LEU A 44 1.15 -15.59 -0.40
C LEU A 44 0.64 -14.74 0.74
N LYS A 45 1.53 -14.01 1.39
CA LYS A 45 1.12 -13.18 2.52
C LYS A 45 2.02 -11.98 2.66
N VAL A 46 1.53 -10.98 3.40
CA VAL A 46 2.24 -9.72 3.62
C VAL A 46 2.47 -9.57 5.12
N THR A 47 3.65 -9.06 5.49
CA THR A 47 3.92 -8.71 6.87
C THR A 47 4.33 -7.24 6.92
N VAL A 48 3.89 -6.56 7.99
CA VAL A 48 4.36 -5.21 8.29
C VAL A 48 5.49 -5.40 9.29
N ASP A 49 6.71 -5.23 8.82
CA ASP A 49 7.89 -5.61 9.60
C ASP A 49 8.29 -4.53 10.59
N ARG A 50 7.99 -3.27 10.26
CA ARG A 50 8.43 -2.17 11.10
C ARG A 50 7.63 -0.91 10.75
N LEU A 51 7.44 -0.05 11.74
CA LEU A 51 6.76 1.23 11.56
C LEU A 51 7.53 2.29 12.33
N LEU A 52 7.96 3.34 11.66
CA LEU A 52 8.72 4.42 12.26
C LEU A 52 8.00 5.73 12.08
N TYR A 53 8.04 6.57 13.10
CA TYR A 53 7.46 7.90 13.05
C TYR A 53 8.56 8.95 12.83
N GLN A 54 8.26 9.93 12.00
CA GLN A 54 9.15 11.05 11.77
C GLN A 54 8.32 12.32 11.65
N ARG A 55 8.64 13.33 12.45
CA ARG A 55 7.98 14.62 12.32
C ARG A 55 8.59 15.37 11.16
N LEU A 56 7.75 15.98 10.35
CA LEU A 56 8.17 16.77 9.20
C LEU A 56 8.04 18.25 9.48
N GLY A 57 8.96 19.04 8.96
CA GLY A 57 8.87 20.48 9.06
C GLY A 57 7.94 21.06 8.01
N ALA A 58 7.54 22.31 8.20
CA ALA A 58 6.63 22.97 7.26
C ALA A 58 7.22 23.11 5.87
N ASP A 59 8.54 23.11 5.76
CA ASP A 59 9.22 23.17 4.48
C ASP A 59 9.23 21.83 3.74
N GLN A 60 8.89 20.74 4.43
CA GLN A 60 8.88 19.41 3.85
C GLN A 60 7.48 18.97 3.46
N SER A 61 6.47 19.40 4.19
CA SER A 61 5.10 18.98 3.95
C SER A 61 4.14 19.88 4.70
N ASP A 62 2.92 20.06 4.16
CA ASP A 62 1.85 20.74 4.91
C ASP A 62 1.28 19.84 5.99
N LYS A 63 1.59 18.56 5.98
CA LYS A 63 1.15 17.65 7.03
C LYS A 63 2.39 17.24 7.83
N PRO A 64 2.31 17.27 9.16
CA PRO A 64 3.52 17.14 9.96
C PRO A 64 3.97 15.74 10.31
N HIS A 65 3.15 14.72 10.04
CA HIS A 65 3.44 13.39 10.57
C HIS A 65 3.70 12.41 9.45
N SER A 66 4.89 11.79 9.48
CA SER A 66 5.27 10.79 8.50
C SER A 66 5.43 9.45 9.21
N PHE A 67 4.81 8.42 8.68
CA PHE A 67 4.95 7.06 9.21
C PHE A 67 5.57 6.21 8.11
N ILE A 68 6.80 5.76 8.36
CA ILE A 68 7.55 4.95 7.42
C ILE A 68 7.28 3.50 7.76
N TYR A 69 6.71 2.76 6.81
CA TYR A 69 6.40 1.35 7.02
C TYR A 69 7.35 0.49 6.20
N PHE A 70 7.73 -0.63 6.79
CA PHE A 70 8.57 -1.63 6.14
C PHE A 70 7.71 -2.87 5.96
N ILE A 71 7.58 -3.32 4.73
CA ILE A 71 6.68 -4.39 4.38
C ILE A 71 7.43 -5.46 3.61
N SER A 72 7.04 -6.70 3.83
CA SER A 72 7.53 -7.83 3.06
C SER A 72 6.36 -8.60 2.48
N ILE A 73 6.48 -8.96 1.22
CA ILE A 73 5.52 -9.82 0.53
C ILE A 73 6.19 -11.18 0.40
N HIS A 74 5.63 -12.18 1.06
CA HIS A 74 6.22 -13.52 1.12
C HIS A 74 5.45 -14.45 0.20
N ASN A 75 6.15 -15.23 -0.60
CA ASN A 75 5.50 -16.19 -1.48
C ASN A 75 5.92 -17.61 -1.11
N GLN A 76 5.10 -18.28 -0.31
CA GLN A 76 5.31 -19.66 0.03
C GLN A 76 4.46 -20.58 -0.83
N SER A 77 3.90 -20.06 -1.92
CA SER A 77 3.13 -20.85 -2.86
C SER A 77 4.08 -21.51 -3.87
N PRO A 78 3.60 -22.46 -4.64
CA PRO A 78 4.45 -23.13 -5.64
C PRO A 78 4.59 -22.35 -6.96
N VAL A 79 3.97 -21.17 -7.10
CA VAL A 79 4.01 -20.43 -8.36
C VAL A 79 4.58 -19.03 -8.15
N PRO A 80 5.27 -18.46 -9.15
CA PRO A 80 5.72 -17.09 -9.03
C PRO A 80 4.53 -16.13 -9.17
N VAL A 81 4.62 -14.99 -8.51
CA VAL A 81 3.58 -13.97 -8.55
C VAL A 81 4.20 -12.63 -8.90
N THR A 82 3.66 -11.97 -9.91
CA THR A 82 4.09 -10.62 -10.28
C THR A 82 3.14 -9.63 -9.61
N ILE A 83 3.67 -8.71 -8.82
CA ILE A 83 2.85 -7.71 -8.14
C ILE A 83 2.65 -6.55 -9.13
N ARG A 84 1.38 -6.29 -9.47
CA ARG A 84 1.05 -5.33 -10.51
C ARG A 84 0.45 -4.05 -9.98
N GLY A 85 -0.08 -4.05 -8.77
CA GLY A 85 -0.72 -2.85 -8.26
C GLY A 85 -0.90 -2.90 -6.76
N ARG A 86 -1.27 -1.75 -6.21
CA ARG A 86 -1.47 -1.60 -4.78
C ARG A 86 -2.67 -0.71 -4.50
N LYS A 87 -3.29 -0.96 -3.37
CA LYS A 87 -4.37 -0.11 -2.89
C LYS A 87 -4.20 0.07 -1.40
N TRP A 88 -4.27 1.32 -0.96
CA TRP A 88 -4.25 1.67 0.45
C TRP A 88 -5.52 2.42 0.80
N VAL A 89 -6.05 2.13 1.98
CA VAL A 89 -7.15 2.88 2.56
C VAL A 89 -6.68 3.35 3.92
N VAL A 90 -6.58 4.67 4.09
CA VAL A 90 -6.10 5.26 5.33
C VAL A 90 -7.27 6.02 5.94
N THR A 91 -7.72 5.58 7.12
CA THR A 91 -8.82 6.20 7.83
C THR A 91 -8.24 7.01 8.98
N HIS A 92 -8.45 8.31 8.96
CA HIS A 92 -7.91 9.21 9.95
C HIS A 92 -8.83 9.31 11.15
N GLU A 93 -8.31 9.81 12.28
CA GLU A 93 -9.09 9.88 13.50
C GLU A 93 -10.30 10.82 13.39
N ASP A 94 -10.28 11.75 12.43
CA ASP A 94 -11.42 12.63 12.19
C ASP A 94 -12.40 12.03 11.19
N ASP A 95 -12.27 10.74 10.91
CA ASP A 95 -13.10 9.96 10.00
C ASP A 95 -12.91 10.26 8.52
N THR A 96 -11.96 11.11 8.18
CA THR A 96 -11.65 11.28 6.76
C THR A 96 -10.90 10.06 6.26
N VAL A 97 -11.18 9.68 5.01
CA VAL A 97 -10.62 8.48 4.40
C VAL A 97 -9.86 8.87 3.14
N LEU A 98 -8.63 8.41 3.05
CA LEU A 98 -7.82 8.60 1.87
C LEU A 98 -7.62 7.24 1.20
N VAL A 99 -7.92 7.16 -0.09
CA VAL A 99 -7.69 5.95 -0.87
C VAL A 99 -6.57 6.24 -1.86
N VAL A 100 -5.55 5.40 -1.85
CA VAL A 100 -4.42 5.54 -2.77
C VAL A 100 -4.32 4.26 -3.58
N GLU A 101 -4.39 4.40 -4.89
CA GLU A 101 -4.25 3.26 -5.79
C GLU A 101 -3.17 3.58 -6.80
N GLY A 102 -2.45 2.58 -7.21
CA GLY A 102 -1.40 2.81 -8.20
C GLY A 102 -0.84 1.51 -8.73
N ASP A 103 -0.11 1.64 -9.83
CA ASP A 103 0.54 0.51 -10.45
C ASP A 103 1.81 0.18 -9.71
N GLY A 104 2.08 -1.10 -9.59
CA GLY A 104 3.33 -1.57 -8.99
C GLY A 104 3.49 -1.20 -7.54
N VAL A 105 4.74 -1.30 -7.10
CA VAL A 105 5.14 -1.00 -5.74
C VAL A 105 6.44 -0.23 -5.82
N VAL A 106 6.47 0.99 -5.30
CA VAL A 106 7.63 1.89 -5.36
C VAL A 106 8.29 1.92 -6.74
N GLY A 107 7.46 2.00 -7.77
CA GLY A 107 7.98 2.13 -9.14
C GLY A 107 8.36 0.84 -9.81
N GLU A 108 8.09 -0.30 -9.18
CA GLU A 108 8.45 -1.61 -9.73
C GLU A 108 7.25 -2.54 -9.79
N THR A 109 7.36 -3.55 -10.64
CA THR A 109 6.39 -4.63 -10.66
C THR A 109 7.16 -5.92 -10.37
N PRO A 110 7.49 -6.14 -9.09
CA PRO A 110 8.37 -7.24 -8.74
C PRO A 110 7.74 -8.61 -8.96
N ILE A 111 8.58 -9.55 -9.36
CA ILE A 111 8.18 -10.95 -9.44
C ILE A 111 8.70 -11.62 -8.17
N VAL A 112 7.79 -12.18 -7.39
CA VAL A 112 8.16 -12.87 -6.17
C VAL A 112 8.15 -14.36 -6.46
N PRO A 113 9.32 -15.00 -6.50
CA PRO A 113 9.38 -16.43 -6.86
C PRO A 113 8.89 -17.30 -5.72
N PRO A 114 8.57 -18.58 -6.00
CA PRO A 114 8.22 -19.51 -4.95
C PRO A 114 9.34 -19.57 -3.90
N GLY A 115 8.97 -19.46 -2.64
CA GLY A 115 9.94 -19.44 -1.55
C GLY A 115 10.63 -18.12 -1.35
N GLY A 116 10.34 -17.11 -2.18
CA GLY A 116 11.00 -15.82 -2.08
C GLY A 116 10.17 -14.77 -1.39
N LYS A 117 10.75 -13.58 -1.30
CA LYS A 117 10.03 -12.44 -0.76
C LYS A 117 10.52 -11.15 -1.41
N PHE A 118 9.67 -10.13 -1.39
CA PHE A 118 10.03 -8.79 -1.82
C PHE A 118 9.77 -7.85 -0.66
N SER A 119 10.79 -7.10 -0.26
CA SER A 119 10.69 -6.18 0.87
C SER A 119 10.94 -4.76 0.40
N TYR A 120 10.19 -3.83 0.96
CA TYR A 120 10.36 -2.42 0.61
C TYR A 120 9.87 -1.56 1.77
N ASN A 121 10.13 -0.26 1.68
CA ASN A 121 9.56 0.68 2.63
C ASN A 121 9.01 1.87 1.87
N SER A 122 8.05 2.53 2.49
CA SER A 122 7.46 3.73 1.95
C SER A 122 6.85 4.47 3.14
N ARG A 123 6.00 5.45 2.89
CA ARG A 123 5.47 6.23 4.00
C ARG A 123 4.05 6.70 3.73
N HIS A 124 3.34 6.90 4.82
CA HIS A 124 2.09 7.66 4.82
C HIS A 124 2.34 8.95 5.58
N ILE A 125 1.83 10.05 5.05
CA ILE A 125 1.95 11.35 5.70
C ILE A 125 0.55 11.78 6.10
N ILE A 126 0.35 12.05 7.39
CA ILE A 126 -0.97 12.37 7.90
C ILE A 126 -0.95 13.70 8.65
N GLY A 127 -2.12 14.36 8.70
CA GLY A 127 -2.27 15.60 9.43
C GLY A 127 -2.93 15.45 10.78
N THR A 128 -3.46 14.27 11.07
CA THR A 128 -4.12 13.99 12.35
C THR A 128 -3.15 13.27 13.27
N ASN A 129 -3.54 13.09 14.54
CA ASN A 129 -2.67 12.41 15.49
C ASN A 129 -2.68 10.91 15.36
N SER A 130 -3.67 10.36 14.67
CA SER A 130 -3.67 8.94 14.43
C SER A 130 -4.46 8.61 13.17
N ALA A 131 -4.17 7.45 12.61
CA ALA A 131 -4.87 6.92 11.46
C ALA A 131 -4.67 5.41 11.41
N VAL A 132 -5.51 4.73 10.67
CA VAL A 132 -5.40 3.29 10.48
C VAL A 132 -5.18 3.04 8.99
N ALA A 133 -4.17 2.28 8.67
CA ALA A 133 -3.85 1.93 7.28
C ALA A 133 -4.18 0.47 7.04
N GLU A 134 -4.82 0.20 5.90
CA GLU A 134 -5.07 -1.16 5.45
C GLU A 134 -5.07 -1.13 3.93
N GLY A 135 -4.91 -2.29 3.33
CA GLY A 135 -4.85 -2.31 1.88
C GLY A 135 -4.60 -3.69 1.34
N SER A 136 -4.23 -3.73 0.07
CA SER A 136 -3.96 -4.98 -0.61
C SER A 136 -3.04 -4.75 -1.79
N TYR A 137 -2.38 -5.82 -2.22
CA TYR A 137 -1.67 -5.83 -3.48
C TYR A 137 -2.42 -6.71 -4.46
N LEU A 138 -2.31 -6.34 -5.73
CA LEU A 138 -2.88 -7.10 -6.81
C LEU A 138 -1.75 -7.65 -7.66
N GLY A 139 -1.85 -8.89 -8.04
CA GLY A 139 -0.83 -9.51 -8.86
C GLY A 139 -1.41 -10.49 -9.84
N VAL A 140 -0.51 -11.13 -10.58
CA VAL A 140 -0.88 -12.21 -11.48
C VAL A 140 0.12 -13.33 -11.30
N ASP A 141 -0.34 -14.57 -11.45
CA ASP A 141 0.56 -15.71 -11.42
C ASP A 141 1.00 -16.02 -12.85
N ASP A 142 1.75 -17.11 -13.00
CA ASP A 142 2.30 -17.47 -14.31
C ASP A 142 1.25 -17.98 -15.28
N ALA A 143 0.06 -18.30 -14.80
CA ALA A 143 -1.06 -18.70 -15.66
C ALA A 143 -1.97 -17.52 -15.98
N GLY A 144 -1.63 -16.32 -15.53
CA GLY A 144 -2.44 -15.14 -15.78
C GLY A 144 -3.60 -14.97 -14.81
N ARG A 145 -3.69 -15.77 -13.76
CA ARG A 145 -4.76 -15.64 -12.80
C ARG A 145 -4.52 -14.40 -11.93
N ARG A 146 -5.59 -13.70 -11.61
CA ARG A 146 -5.50 -12.45 -10.85
C ARG A 146 -5.51 -12.77 -9.36
N ILE A 147 -4.49 -12.29 -8.69
CA ILE A 147 -4.23 -12.62 -7.29
C ILE A 147 -4.41 -11.36 -6.45
N VAL A 148 -5.00 -11.51 -5.27
CA VAL A 148 -5.07 -10.42 -4.30
C VAL A 148 -4.47 -10.94 -2.99
N VAL A 149 -3.70 -10.08 -2.32
CA VAL A 149 -3.17 -10.40 -1.01
C VAL A 149 -3.36 -9.17 -0.12
N ARG A 150 -3.85 -9.38 1.10
CA ARG A 150 -4.15 -8.28 1.99
C ARG A 150 -2.92 -7.85 2.76
N ILE A 151 -2.83 -6.54 2.98
CA ILE A 151 -1.82 -5.97 3.86
C ILE A 151 -2.43 -5.94 5.25
N PRO A 152 -1.74 -6.47 6.27
CA PRO A 152 -2.28 -6.42 7.62
C PRO A 152 -2.55 -4.97 8.04
N ARG A 153 -3.71 -4.76 8.63
CA ARG A 153 -4.10 -3.45 9.10
C ARG A 153 -3.17 -2.99 10.22
N PHE A 154 -2.74 -1.74 10.19
CA PHE A 154 -1.91 -1.23 11.26
C PHE A 154 -2.30 0.19 11.63
N ARG A 155 -2.04 0.53 12.88
CA ARG A 155 -2.38 1.83 13.43
C ARG A 155 -1.15 2.73 13.43
N MET A 156 -1.34 3.95 12.99
CA MET A 156 -0.32 4.99 13.03
C MET A 156 -0.74 5.96 14.12
N GLU A 157 0.11 6.14 15.12
CA GLU A 157 -0.23 6.98 16.26
C GLU A 157 0.96 7.84 16.60
N VAL A 158 0.74 9.14 16.62
CA VAL A 158 1.82 10.11 16.90
C VAL A 158 2.26 9.94 18.35
N PRO A 159 3.56 9.73 18.59
CA PRO A 159 4.04 9.52 19.96
C PRO A 159 3.70 10.71 20.85
N GLY A 160 3.15 10.41 22.04
CA GLY A 160 2.81 11.42 23.00
C GLY A 160 1.51 12.17 22.76
N ALA A 161 0.89 11.99 21.60
CA ALA A 161 -0.32 12.75 21.29
C ALA A 161 -1.47 12.43 22.24
N ARG A 162 -1.52 11.21 22.75
CA ARG A 162 -2.61 10.82 23.63
C ARG A 162 -2.44 11.29 25.05
N GLU A 163 -1.30 11.84 25.36
CA GLU A 163 -1.04 12.28 26.70
C GLU A 163 -1.46 13.71 26.94
N CYS A 164 -1.91 14.40 25.94
CA CYS A 164 -2.31 15.80 26.05
C CYS A 164 -3.80 16.02 26.31
#